data_50d4eea3a344158570c2916fd055f74d
#
_entry.id   50d4eea3a344158570c2916fd055f74d
#
_cell.length_a   1.000
_cell.length_b   1.000
_cell.length_c   1.000
_cell.angle_alpha   90.00
_cell.angle_beta   90.00
_cell.angle_gamma   90.00
#
_symmetry.space_group_name_H-M   'P 1'
#
loop_
_entity.id
_entity.type
_entity.pdbx_description
1 polymer ?
#
loop_
_entity_poly.entity_id
_entity_poly.type
_entity_poly.pdbx_seq_one_letter_code
_entity_poly.pdbx_strand_id
1 'polypeptide(L)'
;MTGSIYKEEEMADPLGNFVPEFIENEVEREAIVKLAKMITDRVPQKLGMKKITKYDPEYWGLSAMCTDEMAEIALKMGVRKPKTLDEMVKLTGMERTHLEELLQQMAVNGVIEYNWENPKHEKQYVLPMFVPGSAEFGNMNQQMLEAHPEVGRFFERMSRLPLEKVTPMVPEGGAGIGMHVIPVEKAISMENQSISIEHISHWLDKYEGKYAASPCSCRRSRTTYEEGCADDPESWCIAVGDMADYVVETNKGGRYITREEALEIFQKAEENGFVHQITNIDGEDKIFAICNCNVNVCYALRTSQLFNTPNMSRSAYVAKVEAKDCVACGRCVEYCPAGAVKLGQKLCKKDGSQVEYPKHVLPSEKKWGPEMWDENYRDNNRINCYDTGTAPCKTACPAHIAVQGYLKMAAQGRYQDALALIK
;
A
#
# COMPACT_ATOMS: atom_id res chain seq x y z
N MET A 1 -15.16 27.97 7.00
CA MET A 1 -14.36 28.48 5.88
C MET A 1 -12.89 28.27 6.25
N THR A 2 -12.40 27.08 6.05
CA THR A 2 -10.96 26.80 6.09
C THR A 2 -10.46 27.00 4.66
N GLY A 3 -9.92 28.23 4.41
CA GLY A 3 -9.27 28.48 3.13
C GLY A 3 -8.11 27.51 2.97
N SER A 4 -8.09 26.81 1.84
CA SER A 4 -6.93 26.05 1.41
C SER A 4 -5.69 26.93 1.50
N ILE A 5 -4.67 26.44 2.19
CA ILE A 5 -3.38 27.13 2.34
C ILE A 5 -2.54 27.02 1.04
N TYR A 6 -3.00 26.27 0.07
CA TYR A 6 -2.30 26.01 -1.19
C TYR A 6 -2.91 26.83 -2.32
N LYS A 7 -2.08 27.28 -3.24
CA LYS A 7 -2.52 27.94 -4.47
C LYS A 7 -3.26 26.97 -5.36
N GLU A 8 -4.32 27.40 -6.06
CA GLU A 8 -5.09 26.56 -6.98
C GLU A 8 -4.23 25.79 -7.99
N GLU A 9 -3.08 26.33 -8.40
CA GLU A 9 -2.13 25.67 -9.31
C GLU A 9 -1.42 24.47 -8.70
N GLU A 10 -1.24 24.43 -7.37
CA GLU A 10 -0.63 23.29 -6.66
C GLU A 10 -1.64 22.18 -6.37
N MET A 11 -2.94 22.50 -6.33
CA MET A 11 -4.02 21.55 -6.04
C MET A 11 -4.42 20.67 -7.21
N ALA A 12 -4.21 21.11 -8.45
CA ALA A 12 -4.65 20.39 -9.64
C ALA A 12 -3.93 19.06 -9.86
N ASP A 13 -2.63 19.01 -9.64
CA ASP A 13 -1.79 17.79 -9.57
C ASP A 13 -0.51 18.11 -8.81
N PRO A 14 -0.45 17.93 -7.49
CA PRO A 14 0.73 18.26 -6.70
C PRO A 14 1.99 17.49 -7.12
N LEU A 15 1.83 16.49 -7.99
CA LEU A 15 2.93 15.73 -8.55
C LEU A 15 2.97 15.76 -10.07
N GLY A 16 1.95 16.32 -10.74
CA GLY A 16 1.74 16.24 -12.17
C GLY A 16 2.92 16.76 -13.00
N ASN A 17 3.40 17.91 -12.62
CA ASN A 17 4.51 18.60 -13.28
C ASN A 17 5.76 18.74 -12.39
N PHE A 18 5.80 18.03 -11.25
CA PHE A 18 6.97 18.06 -10.40
C PHE A 18 8.17 17.43 -11.12
N VAL A 19 9.22 18.21 -11.22
CA VAL A 19 10.56 17.77 -11.63
C VAL A 19 11.53 18.36 -10.63
N PRO A 20 12.48 17.59 -10.07
CA PRO A 20 13.48 18.14 -9.15
C PRO A 20 14.29 19.25 -9.82
N GLU A 21 14.54 20.35 -9.11
CA GLU A 21 15.25 21.53 -9.67
C GLU A 21 16.64 21.19 -10.22
N PHE A 22 17.34 20.23 -9.61
CA PHE A 22 18.68 19.83 -10.05
C PHE A 22 18.67 19.22 -11.46
N ILE A 23 17.56 18.64 -11.91
CA ILE A 23 17.44 17.97 -13.21
C ILE A 23 17.68 18.94 -14.37
N GLU A 24 17.31 20.21 -14.24
CA GLU A 24 17.54 21.20 -15.31
C GLU A 24 19.03 21.33 -15.66
N ASN A 25 19.89 21.26 -14.66
CA ASN A 25 21.36 21.40 -14.82
C ASN A 25 22.07 20.04 -14.94
N GLU A 26 21.37 18.94 -14.76
CA GLU A 26 21.96 17.60 -14.87
C GLU A 26 22.12 17.18 -16.34
N VAL A 27 23.26 16.63 -16.67
CA VAL A 27 23.48 15.94 -17.94
C VAL A 27 22.80 14.57 -17.85
N GLU A 28 21.92 14.28 -18.81
CA GLU A 28 21.21 12.98 -18.86
C GLU A 28 22.21 11.82 -18.87
N ARG A 29 22.14 10.97 -17.87
CA ARG A 29 23.03 9.81 -17.68
C ARG A 29 22.43 8.59 -18.39
N GLU A 30 23.09 8.17 -19.47
CA GLU A 30 22.60 7.11 -20.35
C GLU A 30 22.40 5.77 -19.63
N ALA A 31 23.27 5.43 -18.66
CA ALA A 31 23.16 4.20 -17.87
C ALA A 31 21.88 4.21 -17.01
N ILE A 32 21.54 5.34 -16.41
CA ILE A 32 20.31 5.50 -15.62
C ILE A 32 19.07 5.39 -16.50
N VAL A 33 19.05 6.01 -17.69
CA VAL A 33 17.94 5.89 -18.64
C VAL A 33 17.72 4.43 -19.04
N LYS A 34 18.80 3.70 -19.35
CA LYS A 34 18.74 2.28 -19.71
C LYS A 34 18.22 1.42 -18.54
N LEU A 35 18.70 1.69 -17.32
CA LEU A 35 18.27 0.97 -16.14
C LEU A 35 16.79 1.23 -15.84
N ALA A 36 16.38 2.50 -15.84
CA ALA A 36 14.99 2.91 -15.67
C ALA A 36 14.08 2.18 -16.66
N LYS A 37 14.47 2.16 -17.91
CA LYS A 37 13.76 1.41 -18.95
C LYS A 37 13.67 -0.09 -18.63
N MET A 38 14.78 -0.71 -18.25
CA MET A 38 14.85 -2.15 -18.03
C MET A 38 13.96 -2.64 -16.86
N ILE A 39 13.91 -1.87 -15.77
CA ILE A 39 13.13 -2.26 -14.59
C ILE A 39 11.66 -1.89 -14.68
N THR A 40 11.29 -0.93 -15.54
CA THR A 40 9.89 -0.51 -15.75
C THR A 40 9.22 -1.10 -16.98
N ASP A 41 9.97 -1.61 -17.95
CA ASP A 41 9.49 -2.06 -19.27
C ASP A 41 8.43 -3.17 -19.26
N ARG A 42 8.26 -3.85 -18.15
CA ARG A 42 7.38 -5.03 -18.10
C ARG A 42 5.90 -4.71 -17.93
N VAL A 43 5.57 -3.49 -17.52
CA VAL A 43 4.18 -3.06 -17.38
C VAL A 43 3.90 -1.74 -18.10
N PRO A 44 4.64 -0.64 -17.86
CA PRO A 44 4.27 0.69 -18.36
C PRO A 44 4.42 0.87 -19.87
N GLN A 45 5.46 0.32 -20.49
CA GLN A 45 5.71 0.56 -21.93
C GLN A 45 4.69 -0.15 -22.84
N LYS A 46 4.24 -1.31 -22.46
CA LYS A 46 3.11 -1.97 -23.13
C LYS A 46 1.81 -1.16 -23.04
N LEU A 47 1.74 -0.22 -22.11
CA LEU A 47 0.62 0.69 -21.91
C LEU A 47 0.81 2.03 -22.63
N GLY A 48 1.82 2.16 -23.50
CA GLY A 48 2.04 3.32 -24.34
C GLY A 48 2.78 4.48 -23.65
N MET A 49 3.59 4.22 -22.63
CA MET A 49 4.51 5.22 -22.09
C MET A 49 5.57 5.58 -23.13
N LYS A 50 5.90 6.87 -23.18
CA LYS A 50 6.90 7.44 -24.08
C LYS A 50 8.33 7.02 -23.66
N LYS A 51 9.28 7.34 -24.50
CA LYS A 51 10.71 7.22 -24.22
C LYS A 51 11.05 7.92 -22.90
N ILE A 52 11.74 7.20 -22.00
CA ILE A 52 12.21 7.75 -20.71
C ILE A 52 13.32 8.76 -20.97
N THR A 53 13.24 9.89 -20.31
CA THR A 53 14.21 10.98 -20.33
C THR A 53 14.54 11.41 -18.90
N LYS A 54 15.50 12.31 -18.74
CA LYS A 54 15.84 12.85 -17.40
C LYS A 54 14.67 13.54 -16.69
N TYR A 55 13.61 13.94 -17.39
CA TYR A 55 12.42 14.58 -16.79
C TYR A 55 11.38 13.58 -16.28
N ASP A 56 11.58 12.29 -16.53
CA ASP A 56 10.66 11.26 -16.08
C ASP A 56 11.00 10.80 -14.65
N PRO A 57 9.99 10.46 -13.82
CA PRO A 57 10.18 10.08 -12.42
C PRO A 57 11.08 8.86 -12.27
N GLU A 58 11.05 7.94 -13.23
CA GLU A 58 11.92 6.77 -13.25
C GLU A 58 13.40 7.14 -13.28
N TYR A 59 13.73 8.17 -14.05
CA TYR A 59 15.10 8.64 -14.14
C TYR A 59 15.53 9.32 -12.84
N TRP A 60 14.82 10.38 -12.41
CA TRP A 60 15.31 11.16 -11.26
C TRP A 60 15.23 10.40 -9.93
N GLY A 61 14.33 9.44 -9.78
CA GLY A 61 14.34 8.56 -8.62
C GLY A 61 15.59 7.66 -8.60
N LEU A 62 15.94 7.04 -9.74
CA LEU A 62 17.15 6.23 -9.84
C LEU A 62 18.41 7.04 -9.82
N SER A 63 18.43 8.25 -10.41
CA SER A 63 19.60 9.10 -10.42
C SER A 63 20.05 9.50 -9.01
N ALA A 64 19.09 9.62 -8.08
CA ALA A 64 19.37 9.83 -6.66
C ALA A 64 19.95 8.59 -5.96
N MET A 65 19.56 7.39 -6.41
CA MET A 65 19.93 6.12 -5.76
C MET A 65 21.17 5.44 -6.34
N CYS A 66 21.55 5.76 -7.58
CA CYS A 66 22.60 5.09 -8.34
C CYS A 66 23.66 6.02 -8.87
N THR A 67 24.93 5.59 -8.79
CA THR A 67 26.00 6.08 -9.68
C THR A 67 25.89 5.42 -11.05
N ASP A 68 26.62 5.93 -12.05
CA ASP A 68 26.66 5.30 -13.38
C ASP A 68 27.26 3.90 -13.33
N GLU A 69 28.30 3.70 -12.51
CA GLU A 69 28.92 2.39 -12.30
C GLU A 69 27.93 1.38 -11.68
N MET A 70 27.16 1.80 -10.69
CA MET A 70 26.10 0.96 -10.09
C MET A 70 25.02 0.63 -11.12
N ALA A 71 24.62 1.59 -11.94
CA ALA A 71 23.63 1.36 -12.98
C ALA A 71 24.13 0.37 -14.05
N GLU A 72 25.40 0.44 -14.44
CA GLU A 72 26.00 -0.51 -15.37
C GLU A 72 26.06 -1.93 -14.78
N ILE A 73 26.37 -2.07 -13.49
CA ILE A 73 26.30 -3.35 -12.79
C ILE A 73 24.87 -3.89 -12.82
N ALA A 74 23.87 -3.09 -12.44
CA ALA A 74 22.46 -3.46 -12.43
C ALA A 74 21.96 -3.90 -13.82
N LEU A 75 22.38 -3.21 -14.89
CA LEU A 75 22.04 -3.56 -16.26
C LEU A 75 22.52 -4.96 -16.65
N LYS A 76 23.65 -5.41 -16.12
CA LYS A 76 24.18 -6.76 -16.37
C LYS A 76 23.45 -7.84 -15.58
N MET A 77 22.84 -7.52 -14.43
CA MET A 77 22.16 -8.50 -13.57
C MET A 77 20.94 -9.11 -14.25
N GLY A 78 20.12 -8.29 -14.88
CA GLY A 78 18.79 -8.68 -15.37
C GLY A 78 17.76 -8.76 -14.24
N VAL A 79 16.53 -8.31 -14.54
CA VAL A 79 15.46 -8.20 -13.56
C VAL A 79 15.01 -9.58 -13.05
N ARG A 80 14.91 -9.73 -11.73
CA ARG A 80 14.46 -10.96 -11.03
C ARG A 80 15.33 -12.18 -11.34
N LYS A 81 16.60 -11.98 -11.57
CA LYS A 81 17.59 -13.08 -11.79
C LYS A 81 18.64 -13.06 -10.69
N PRO A 82 18.47 -13.88 -9.65
CA PRO A 82 19.45 -13.97 -8.57
C PRO A 82 20.84 -14.34 -9.07
N LYS A 83 21.86 -13.74 -8.47
CA LYS A 83 23.28 -14.00 -8.78
C LYS A 83 24.12 -13.92 -7.53
N THR A 84 24.97 -14.93 -7.33
CA THR A 84 25.99 -14.92 -6.27
C THR A 84 27.10 -13.90 -6.59
N LEU A 85 27.90 -13.54 -5.59
CA LEU A 85 29.04 -12.66 -5.80
C LEU A 85 30.01 -13.21 -6.85
N ASP A 86 30.26 -14.51 -6.85
CA ASP A 86 31.14 -15.16 -7.84
C ASP A 86 30.61 -15.07 -9.26
N GLU A 87 29.31 -15.21 -9.42
CA GLU A 87 28.65 -15.02 -10.72
C GLU A 87 28.70 -13.54 -11.17
N MET A 88 28.56 -12.61 -10.22
CA MET A 88 28.68 -11.18 -10.51
C MET A 88 30.10 -10.78 -10.91
N VAL A 89 31.13 -11.31 -10.23
CA VAL A 89 32.54 -11.10 -10.62
C VAL A 89 32.79 -11.58 -12.06
N LYS A 90 32.32 -12.77 -12.40
CA LYS A 90 32.45 -13.31 -13.77
C LYS A 90 31.70 -12.47 -14.80
N LEU A 91 30.52 -11.95 -14.44
CA LEU A 91 29.66 -11.18 -15.33
C LEU A 91 30.18 -9.77 -15.59
N THR A 92 30.74 -9.14 -14.56
CA THR A 92 31.24 -7.75 -14.63
C THR A 92 32.71 -7.65 -15.04
N GLY A 93 33.52 -8.64 -14.67
CA GLY A 93 34.97 -8.61 -14.78
C GLY A 93 35.66 -7.70 -13.76
N MET A 94 34.92 -7.19 -12.78
CA MET A 94 35.42 -6.26 -11.76
C MET A 94 36.21 -6.99 -10.68
N GLU A 95 37.06 -6.25 -9.99
CA GLU A 95 37.74 -6.74 -8.79
C GLU A 95 36.69 -7.07 -7.69
N ARG A 96 36.90 -8.19 -7.00
CA ARG A 96 35.90 -8.77 -6.08
C ARG A 96 35.52 -7.83 -4.96
N THR A 97 36.49 -7.25 -4.27
CA THR A 97 36.26 -6.40 -3.10
C THR A 97 35.51 -5.13 -3.50
N HIS A 98 35.93 -4.48 -4.57
CA HIS A 98 35.28 -3.31 -5.10
C HIS A 98 33.83 -3.59 -5.53
N LEU A 99 33.60 -4.71 -6.22
CA LEU A 99 32.25 -5.11 -6.61
C LEU A 99 31.36 -5.40 -5.40
N GLU A 100 31.88 -6.07 -4.37
CA GLU A 100 31.14 -6.38 -3.14
C GLU A 100 30.72 -5.09 -2.40
N GLU A 101 31.64 -4.10 -2.31
CA GLU A 101 31.32 -2.78 -1.75
C GLU A 101 30.21 -2.06 -2.52
N LEU A 102 30.27 -2.08 -3.85
CA LEU A 102 29.25 -1.48 -4.70
C LEU A 102 27.89 -2.19 -4.55
N LEU A 103 27.87 -3.51 -4.55
CA LEU A 103 26.63 -4.28 -4.34
C LEU A 103 26.04 -4.02 -2.96
N GLN A 104 26.87 -3.90 -1.93
CA GLN A 104 26.38 -3.53 -0.60
C GLN A 104 25.81 -2.12 -0.58
N GLN A 105 26.46 -1.16 -1.21
CA GLN A 105 25.94 0.20 -1.31
C GLN A 105 24.64 0.26 -2.14
N MET A 106 24.55 -0.49 -3.23
CA MET A 106 23.30 -0.61 -4.01
C MET A 106 22.17 -1.19 -3.17
N ALA A 107 22.45 -2.17 -2.31
CA ALA A 107 21.46 -2.71 -1.38
C ALA A 107 21.05 -1.69 -0.31
N VAL A 108 21.99 -0.94 0.25
CA VAL A 108 21.71 0.14 1.20
C VAL A 108 20.85 1.23 0.56
N ASN A 109 21.14 1.62 -0.68
CA ASN A 109 20.35 2.61 -1.42
C ASN A 109 18.97 2.09 -1.87
N GLY A 110 18.75 0.78 -1.84
CA GLY A 110 17.49 0.15 -2.23
C GLY A 110 17.37 -0.16 -3.72
N VAL A 111 18.47 -0.11 -4.47
CA VAL A 111 18.49 -0.44 -5.90
C VAL A 111 18.33 -1.93 -6.13
N ILE A 112 18.99 -2.73 -5.30
CA ILE A 112 18.93 -4.19 -5.32
C ILE A 112 18.53 -4.75 -3.96
N GLU A 113 18.02 -5.96 -3.96
CA GLU A 113 17.80 -6.79 -2.78
C GLU A 113 18.77 -7.98 -2.76
N TYR A 114 18.81 -8.70 -1.66
CA TYR A 114 19.54 -9.97 -1.57
C TYR A 114 18.80 -10.97 -0.69
N ASN A 115 19.09 -12.23 -0.91
CA ASN A 115 18.57 -13.36 -0.14
C ASN A 115 19.59 -14.52 -0.14
N TRP A 116 19.27 -15.59 0.54
CA TRP A 116 20.06 -16.83 0.57
C TRP A 116 19.28 -18.04 0.02
N GLU A 117 18.34 -17.78 -0.85
CA GLU A 117 17.38 -18.75 -1.38
C GLU A 117 17.99 -19.62 -2.50
N ASN A 118 19.11 -20.22 -2.25
CA ASN A 118 19.72 -21.19 -3.13
C ASN A 118 20.15 -22.43 -2.34
N PRO A 119 20.40 -23.58 -3.00
CA PRO A 119 20.73 -24.83 -2.30
C PRO A 119 21.98 -24.79 -1.42
N LYS A 120 22.85 -23.82 -1.65
CA LYS A 120 24.09 -23.65 -0.88
C LYS A 120 23.97 -22.64 0.24
N HIS A 121 22.83 -21.95 0.36
CA HIS A 121 22.64 -20.83 1.27
C HIS A 121 23.71 -19.73 1.14
N GLU A 122 24.18 -19.48 -0.09
CA GLU A 122 25.08 -18.39 -0.41
C GLU A 122 24.28 -17.11 -0.64
N LYS A 123 24.83 -15.98 -0.21
CA LYS A 123 24.22 -14.67 -0.48
C LYS A 123 24.15 -14.44 -1.99
N GLN A 124 22.96 -14.13 -2.48
CA GLN A 124 22.71 -13.79 -3.88
C GLN A 124 21.98 -12.47 -4.01
N TYR A 125 22.38 -11.67 -4.96
CA TYR A 125 21.87 -10.35 -5.23
C TYR A 125 20.82 -10.41 -6.33
N VAL A 126 19.76 -9.62 -6.19
CA VAL A 126 18.64 -9.59 -7.13
C VAL A 126 18.34 -8.14 -7.50
N LEU A 127 18.27 -7.84 -8.77
CA LEU A 127 17.68 -6.60 -9.24
C LEU A 127 16.16 -6.75 -9.26
N PRO A 128 15.41 -6.11 -8.35
CA PRO A 128 13.96 -6.23 -8.33
C PRO A 128 13.31 -5.50 -9.52
N MET A 129 12.01 -5.63 -9.65
CA MET A 129 11.23 -4.68 -10.42
C MET A 129 11.24 -3.32 -9.73
N PHE A 130 10.76 -2.32 -10.43
CA PHE A 130 10.73 -0.97 -9.88
C PHE A 130 9.69 -0.84 -8.74
N VAL A 131 8.47 -1.31 -8.98
CA VAL A 131 7.38 -1.38 -8.01
C VAL A 131 6.66 -2.73 -8.20
N PRO A 132 6.50 -3.54 -7.14
CA PRO A 132 7.17 -3.45 -5.85
C PRO A 132 8.66 -3.82 -5.95
N GLY A 133 9.50 -3.06 -5.26
CA GLY A 133 10.95 -3.33 -5.23
C GLY A 133 11.79 -2.09 -4.95
N SER A 134 12.61 -1.64 -5.93
CA SER A 134 13.58 -0.56 -5.70
C SER A 134 12.96 0.73 -5.17
N ALA A 135 11.76 1.07 -5.61
CA ALA A 135 11.08 2.28 -5.15
C ALA A 135 10.69 2.18 -3.66
N GLU A 136 10.19 1.04 -3.23
CA GLU A 136 9.87 0.81 -1.81
C GLU A 136 11.13 0.84 -0.96
N PHE A 137 12.18 0.14 -1.40
CA PHE A 137 13.42 0.03 -0.64
C PHE A 137 14.14 1.37 -0.50
N GLY A 138 14.12 2.21 -1.53
CA GLY A 138 14.63 3.59 -1.45
C GLY A 138 13.88 4.42 -0.41
N ASN A 139 12.55 4.34 -0.38
CA ASN A 139 11.72 5.05 0.59
C ASN A 139 11.83 4.52 2.04
N MET A 140 12.32 3.31 2.24
CA MET A 140 12.59 2.80 3.58
C MET A 140 13.90 3.33 4.17
N ASN A 141 14.79 3.88 3.37
CA ASN A 141 16.04 4.46 3.84
C ASN A 141 15.83 5.93 4.22
N GLN A 142 15.81 6.22 5.54
CA GLN A 142 15.57 7.55 6.07
C GLN A 142 16.64 8.56 5.61
N GLN A 143 17.91 8.17 5.62
CA GLN A 143 19.01 9.04 5.19
C GLN A 143 18.91 9.38 3.69
N MET A 144 18.48 8.43 2.88
CA MET A 144 18.21 8.65 1.47
C MET A 144 17.09 9.67 1.27
N LEU A 145 15.98 9.55 2.01
CA LEU A 145 14.86 10.49 1.91
C LEU A 145 15.19 11.89 2.43
N GLU A 146 16.03 12.01 3.45
CA GLU A 146 16.49 13.30 3.96
C GLU A 146 17.42 14.01 2.96
N ALA A 147 18.29 13.26 2.30
CA ALA A 147 19.19 13.79 1.27
C ALA A 147 18.48 14.03 -0.08
N HIS A 148 17.49 13.21 -0.39
CA HIS A 148 16.80 13.12 -1.68
C HIS A 148 15.28 12.98 -1.50
N PRO A 149 14.57 14.03 -1.04
CA PRO A 149 13.13 13.97 -0.83
C PRO A 149 12.33 13.70 -2.13
N GLU A 150 12.92 13.95 -3.29
CA GLU A 150 12.37 13.61 -4.59
C GLU A 150 12.12 12.10 -4.76
N VAL A 151 12.84 11.21 -4.04
CA VAL A 151 12.61 9.76 -4.06
C VAL A 151 11.21 9.43 -3.52
N GLY A 152 10.72 10.15 -2.52
CA GLY A 152 9.36 9.99 -2.02
C GLY A 152 8.30 10.40 -3.05
N ARG A 153 8.49 11.53 -3.71
CA ARG A 153 7.59 12.02 -4.76
C ARG A 153 7.61 11.13 -5.99
N PHE A 154 8.77 10.65 -6.35
CA PHE A 154 8.95 9.70 -7.43
C PHE A 154 8.13 8.42 -7.22
N PHE A 155 8.13 7.85 -6.00
CA PHE A 155 7.33 6.68 -5.67
C PHE A 155 5.82 6.93 -5.86
N GLU A 156 5.31 8.08 -5.44
CA GLU A 156 3.92 8.48 -5.66
C GLU A 156 3.60 8.55 -7.15
N ARG A 157 4.43 9.22 -7.92
CA ARG A 157 4.20 9.41 -9.34
C ARG A 157 4.26 8.10 -10.13
N MET A 158 5.24 7.25 -9.82
CA MET A 158 5.36 5.93 -10.44
C MET A 158 4.19 5.02 -10.13
N SER A 159 3.62 5.13 -8.94
CA SER A 159 2.44 4.36 -8.61
C SER A 159 1.21 4.86 -9.35
N ARG A 160 1.02 6.17 -9.47
CA ARG A 160 -0.15 6.74 -10.15
C ARG A 160 -0.17 6.43 -11.64
N LEU A 161 0.91 6.72 -12.36
CA LEU A 161 0.95 6.63 -13.83
C LEU A 161 0.62 5.23 -14.39
N PRO A 162 1.24 4.14 -13.93
CA PRO A 162 0.87 2.81 -14.40
C PRO A 162 -0.44 2.32 -13.81
N LEU A 163 -0.72 2.60 -12.54
CA LEU A 163 -1.89 2.04 -11.87
C LEU A 163 -3.20 2.61 -12.39
N GLU A 164 -3.24 3.87 -12.81
CA GLU A 164 -4.41 4.45 -13.49
C GLU A 164 -4.82 3.64 -14.73
N LYS A 165 -3.84 3.11 -15.45
CA LYS A 165 -4.08 2.32 -16.67
C LYS A 165 -4.31 0.84 -16.39
N VAL A 166 -3.66 0.28 -15.37
CA VAL A 166 -3.70 -1.16 -15.06
C VAL A 166 -4.94 -1.53 -14.25
N THR A 167 -5.33 -0.70 -13.28
CA THR A 167 -6.43 -1.02 -12.37
C THR A 167 -7.79 -1.22 -13.06
N PRO A 168 -8.14 -0.52 -14.16
CA PRO A 168 -9.36 -0.84 -14.92
C PRO A 168 -9.35 -2.21 -15.57
N MET A 169 -8.17 -2.82 -15.75
CA MET A 169 -8.00 -4.13 -16.39
C MET A 169 -8.08 -5.29 -15.39
N VAL A 170 -8.11 -5.00 -14.08
CA VAL A 170 -8.20 -6.02 -13.03
C VAL A 170 -9.60 -6.66 -13.08
N PRO A 171 -9.72 -7.97 -13.30
CA PRO A 171 -11.02 -8.63 -13.41
C PRO A 171 -11.79 -8.56 -12.09
N GLU A 172 -13.10 -8.58 -12.16
CA GLU A 172 -13.95 -8.67 -10.98
C GLU A 172 -13.77 -10.05 -10.31
N GLY A 173 -13.73 -10.04 -8.97
CA GLY A 173 -13.55 -11.27 -8.17
C GLY A 173 -12.09 -11.76 -8.11
N GLY A 174 -11.85 -12.83 -7.37
CA GLY A 174 -10.55 -13.49 -7.24
C GLY A 174 -9.57 -12.83 -6.27
N ALA A 175 -8.37 -13.38 -6.22
CA ALA A 175 -7.26 -12.88 -5.42
C ALA A 175 -6.67 -11.57 -5.99
N GLY A 176 -5.95 -10.81 -5.17
CA GLY A 176 -5.23 -9.62 -5.59
C GLY A 176 -4.08 -9.91 -6.55
N ILE A 177 -3.61 -8.87 -7.23
CA ILE A 177 -2.46 -8.94 -8.13
C ILE A 177 -1.26 -8.29 -7.44
N GLY A 178 -0.26 -9.10 -7.08
CA GLY A 178 0.95 -8.66 -6.37
C GLY A 178 0.76 -8.37 -4.89
N MET A 179 -0.46 -8.07 -4.47
CA MET A 179 -0.87 -7.87 -3.08
C MET A 179 -2.18 -8.60 -2.81
N HIS A 180 -2.29 -9.17 -1.61
CA HIS A 180 -3.45 -9.93 -1.19
C HIS A 180 -3.91 -9.46 0.20
N VAL A 181 -5.20 -9.15 0.35
CA VAL A 181 -5.78 -8.76 1.64
C VAL A 181 -6.02 -10.01 2.47
N ILE A 182 -5.50 -10.02 3.68
CA ILE A 182 -5.80 -11.03 4.68
C ILE A 182 -6.86 -10.48 5.64
N PRO A 183 -7.96 -11.18 5.87
CA PRO A 183 -8.95 -10.77 6.86
C PRO A 183 -8.37 -10.87 8.29
N VAL A 184 -8.97 -10.15 9.21
CA VAL A 184 -8.69 -10.33 10.64
C VAL A 184 -9.02 -11.76 11.03
N GLU A 185 -8.05 -12.55 11.45
CA GLU A 185 -8.17 -14.01 11.60
C GLU A 185 -9.32 -14.43 12.50
N LYS A 186 -9.53 -13.73 13.61
CA LYS A 186 -10.66 -13.97 14.52
C LYS A 186 -12.04 -13.70 13.92
N ALA A 187 -12.11 -13.04 12.76
CA ALA A 187 -13.36 -12.78 12.04
C ALA A 187 -13.70 -13.86 11.01
N ILE A 188 -12.78 -14.79 10.73
CA ILE A 188 -12.99 -15.89 9.79
C ILE A 188 -13.94 -16.91 10.44
N SER A 189 -15.04 -17.26 9.76
CA SER A 189 -15.96 -18.27 10.25
C SER A 189 -15.33 -19.66 10.17
N MET A 190 -15.65 -20.53 11.14
CA MET A 190 -15.15 -21.90 11.23
C MET A 190 -15.41 -22.76 9.98
N GLU A 191 -16.40 -22.42 9.19
CA GLU A 191 -16.78 -23.15 7.97
C GLU A 191 -15.75 -22.98 6.84
N ASN A 192 -14.87 -21.97 6.92
CA ASN A 192 -13.95 -21.58 5.85
C ASN A 192 -12.47 -21.74 6.23
N GLN A 193 -12.13 -22.62 7.14
CA GLN A 193 -10.74 -22.82 7.62
C GLN A 193 -9.79 -23.46 6.60
N SER A 194 -10.23 -23.75 5.38
CA SER A 194 -9.45 -24.52 4.41
C SER A 194 -8.41 -23.70 3.66
N ILE A 195 -8.37 -22.37 3.77
CA ILE A 195 -7.45 -21.52 3.02
C ILE A 195 -6.41 -20.94 3.96
N SER A 196 -5.36 -21.72 4.22
CA SER A 196 -4.31 -21.39 5.19
C SER A 196 -3.58 -20.08 4.88
N ILE A 197 -3.39 -19.77 3.59
CA ILE A 197 -2.70 -18.54 3.16
C ILE A 197 -3.45 -17.25 3.52
N GLU A 198 -4.73 -17.33 3.87
CA GLU A 198 -5.54 -16.21 4.34
C GLU A 198 -5.43 -15.99 5.87
N HIS A 199 -4.58 -16.76 6.57
CA HIS A 199 -4.37 -16.65 8.00
C HIS A 199 -3.00 -16.06 8.33
N ILE A 200 -2.97 -15.04 9.17
CA ILE A 200 -1.71 -14.44 9.65
C ILE A 200 -0.88 -15.49 10.41
N SER A 201 -1.52 -16.33 11.21
CA SER A 201 -0.87 -17.39 11.97
C SER A 201 -0.10 -18.35 11.07
N HIS A 202 -0.65 -18.73 9.91
CA HIS A 202 0.04 -19.57 8.92
C HIS A 202 1.39 -18.98 8.49
N TRP A 203 1.40 -17.68 8.21
CA TRP A 203 2.63 -17.02 7.76
C TRP A 203 3.63 -16.83 8.90
N LEU A 204 3.16 -16.54 10.11
CA LEU A 204 4.03 -16.48 11.28
C LEU A 204 4.66 -17.84 11.59
N ASP A 205 3.91 -18.94 11.48
CA ASP A 205 4.43 -20.28 11.67
C ASP A 205 5.47 -20.63 10.60
N LYS A 206 5.19 -20.30 9.35
CA LYS A 206 6.09 -20.57 8.23
C LYS A 206 7.44 -19.87 8.33
N TYR A 207 7.47 -18.66 8.86
CA TYR A 207 8.68 -17.85 9.00
C TYR A 207 9.13 -17.71 10.45
N GLU A 208 8.81 -18.68 11.30
CA GLU A 208 9.09 -18.61 12.73
C GLU A 208 10.55 -18.21 13.02
N GLY A 209 10.72 -17.23 13.90
CA GLY A 209 12.02 -16.69 14.30
C GLY A 209 12.70 -15.75 13.29
N LYS A 210 12.06 -15.47 12.14
CA LYS A 210 12.60 -14.57 11.11
C LYS A 210 11.60 -13.44 10.80
N TYR A 211 11.44 -12.52 11.73
CA TYR A 211 10.58 -11.33 11.59
C TYR A 211 11.37 -10.06 11.87
N ALA A 212 11.12 -9.03 11.10
CA ALA A 212 11.59 -7.68 11.40
C ALA A 212 10.45 -6.68 11.20
N ALA A 213 10.23 -5.84 12.21
CA ALA A 213 9.41 -4.66 12.02
C ALA A 213 10.19 -3.65 11.18
N SER A 214 9.55 -3.06 10.20
CA SER A 214 10.19 -2.11 9.29
C SER A 214 9.26 -0.95 8.97
N PRO A 215 9.82 0.19 8.53
CA PRO A 215 9.05 1.33 8.11
C PRO A 215 8.14 0.99 6.92
N CYS A 216 7.00 1.65 6.88
CA CYS A 216 6.12 1.58 5.73
C CYS A 216 6.57 2.58 4.66
N SER A 217 7.04 2.09 3.52
CA SER A 217 7.48 2.91 2.37
C SER A 217 6.39 3.86 1.87
N CYS A 218 5.13 3.42 1.84
CA CYS A 218 4.00 4.28 1.45
C CYS A 218 3.81 5.47 2.41
N ARG A 219 3.92 5.24 3.72
CA ARG A 219 3.82 6.31 4.72
C ARG A 219 5.02 7.26 4.63
N ARG A 220 6.23 6.72 4.55
CA ARG A 220 7.45 7.54 4.40
C ARG A 220 7.46 8.37 3.13
N SER A 221 7.05 7.81 2.00
CA SER A 221 6.89 8.57 0.77
C SER A 221 5.98 9.78 0.98
N ARG A 222 4.83 9.60 1.61
CA ARG A 222 3.89 10.71 1.83
C ARG A 222 4.40 11.78 2.78
N THR A 223 5.19 11.45 3.77
CA THR A 223 5.78 12.45 4.69
C THR A 223 6.75 13.42 3.99
N THR A 224 7.22 13.10 2.79
CA THR A 224 8.13 13.97 2.04
C THR A 224 7.44 15.14 1.34
N TYR A 225 6.12 15.09 1.17
CA TYR A 225 5.37 16.11 0.41
C TYR A 225 3.99 16.44 1.00
N GLU A 226 3.56 15.73 2.03
CA GLU A 226 2.24 15.93 2.63
C GLU A 226 2.38 16.09 4.14
N GLU A 227 1.95 17.23 4.66
CA GLU A 227 1.82 17.45 6.09
C GLU A 227 0.58 16.69 6.63
N GLY A 228 0.71 16.10 7.80
CA GLY A 228 -0.43 15.48 8.48
C GLY A 228 -0.68 14.01 8.14
N CYS A 229 0.27 13.31 7.54
CA CYS A 229 0.27 11.85 7.57
C CYS A 229 0.58 11.43 9.02
N ALA A 230 -0.47 11.41 9.87
CA ALA A 230 -0.35 11.23 11.33
C ALA A 230 0.08 9.82 11.75
N ASP A 231 0.17 8.88 10.80
CA ASP A 231 0.57 7.51 11.08
C ASP A 231 2.08 7.44 11.21
N ASP A 232 2.57 6.92 12.34
CA ASP A 232 3.97 6.57 12.50
C ASP A 232 4.40 5.57 11.39
N PRO A 233 5.40 5.90 10.57
CA PRO A 233 5.86 4.99 9.52
C PRO A 233 6.67 3.80 10.02
N GLU A 234 7.16 3.84 11.26
CA GLU A 234 8.33 3.08 11.69
C GLU A 234 8.11 1.58 11.98
N SER A 235 6.89 1.13 12.18
CA SER A 235 6.68 -0.24 12.67
C SER A 235 5.47 -0.96 12.08
N TRP A 236 4.95 -0.52 10.95
CA TRP A 236 3.73 -1.08 10.39
C TRP A 236 3.91 -2.19 9.36
N CYS A 237 5.10 -2.36 8.84
CA CYS A 237 5.41 -3.46 7.93
C CYS A 237 6.24 -4.51 8.67
N ILE A 238 5.88 -5.77 8.51
CA ILE A 238 6.62 -6.90 9.08
C ILE A 238 7.25 -7.65 7.92
N ALA A 239 8.56 -7.46 7.76
CA ALA A 239 9.36 -8.25 6.84
C ALA A 239 9.56 -9.66 7.41
N VAL A 240 9.55 -10.66 6.54
CA VAL A 240 9.68 -12.07 6.95
C VAL A 240 10.77 -12.79 6.15
N GLY A 241 11.34 -13.84 6.72
CA GLY A 241 12.39 -14.63 6.07
C GLY A 241 13.64 -13.80 5.79
N ASP A 242 14.24 -14.00 4.63
CA ASP A 242 15.44 -13.29 4.21
C ASP A 242 15.24 -11.78 4.04
N MET A 243 14.01 -11.34 3.80
CA MET A 243 13.68 -9.92 3.77
C MET A 243 13.82 -9.26 5.15
N ALA A 244 13.61 -10.01 6.25
CA ALA A 244 13.86 -9.49 7.60
C ALA A 244 15.33 -9.12 7.78
N ASP A 245 16.24 -10.00 7.34
CA ASP A 245 17.69 -9.75 7.38
C ASP A 245 18.04 -8.54 6.47
N TYR A 246 17.50 -8.51 5.25
CA TYR A 246 17.73 -7.42 4.31
C TYR A 246 17.37 -6.04 4.88
N VAL A 247 16.18 -5.88 5.46
CA VAL A 247 15.74 -4.57 5.96
C VAL A 247 16.50 -4.12 7.21
N VAL A 248 17.03 -5.07 7.99
CA VAL A 248 17.86 -4.76 9.16
C VAL A 248 19.29 -4.40 8.74
N GLU A 249 19.89 -5.19 7.86
CA GLU A 249 21.31 -5.06 7.49
C GLU A 249 21.58 -3.91 6.51
N THR A 250 20.56 -3.39 5.80
CA THR A 250 20.71 -2.39 4.74
C THR A 250 20.19 -1.01 5.09
N ASN A 251 20.15 -0.67 6.37
CA ASN A 251 19.75 0.67 6.86
C ASN A 251 18.33 1.09 6.41
N LYS A 252 17.39 0.11 6.36
CA LYS A 252 15.98 0.38 6.03
C LYS A 252 15.15 0.76 7.27
N GLY A 253 15.79 0.92 8.43
CA GLY A 253 15.11 1.15 9.70
C GLY A 253 14.40 -0.10 10.25
N GLY A 254 14.75 -1.28 9.73
CA GLY A 254 14.27 -2.55 10.23
C GLY A 254 14.87 -2.90 11.59
N ARG A 255 14.09 -3.57 12.45
CA ARG A 255 14.56 -4.21 13.68
C ARG A 255 13.95 -5.59 13.82
N TYR A 256 14.74 -6.57 14.25
CA TYR A 256 14.21 -7.88 14.57
C TYR A 256 13.18 -7.82 15.69
N ILE A 257 12.14 -8.59 15.57
CA ILE A 257 11.04 -8.69 16.53
C ILE A 257 10.72 -10.14 16.86
N THR A 258 10.09 -10.37 18.01
CA THR A 258 9.53 -11.67 18.38
C THR A 258 8.16 -11.88 17.74
N ARG A 259 7.63 -13.11 17.86
CA ARG A 259 6.27 -13.42 17.44
C ARG A 259 5.24 -12.61 18.24
N GLU A 260 5.49 -12.46 19.52
CA GLU A 260 4.60 -11.71 20.43
C GLU A 260 4.54 -10.23 20.02
N GLU A 261 5.69 -9.61 19.74
CA GLU A 261 5.74 -8.24 19.23
C GLU A 261 5.02 -8.09 17.88
N ALA A 262 5.15 -9.08 16.99
CA ALA A 262 4.41 -9.09 15.72
C ALA A 262 2.90 -9.12 15.95
N LEU A 263 2.41 -9.95 16.88
CA LEU A 263 1.00 -10.01 17.26
C LEU A 263 0.49 -8.70 17.87
N GLU A 264 1.31 -8.02 18.69
CA GLU A 264 0.99 -6.69 19.20
C GLU A 264 0.86 -5.64 18.10
N ILE A 265 1.71 -5.69 17.08
CA ILE A 265 1.63 -4.80 15.91
C ILE A 265 0.33 -5.05 15.14
N PHE A 266 -0.04 -6.32 14.92
CA PHE A 266 -1.31 -6.65 14.27
C PHE A 266 -2.50 -6.18 15.07
N GLN A 267 -2.50 -6.37 16.38
CA GLN A 267 -3.58 -5.89 17.25
C GLN A 267 -3.72 -4.37 17.17
N LYS A 268 -2.62 -3.62 17.26
CA LYS A 268 -2.65 -2.16 17.09
C LYS A 268 -3.16 -1.74 15.71
N ALA A 269 -2.80 -2.49 14.67
CA ALA A 269 -3.29 -2.23 13.32
C ALA A 269 -4.81 -2.43 13.22
N GLU A 270 -5.34 -3.51 13.81
CA GLU A 270 -6.78 -3.76 13.87
C GLU A 270 -7.54 -2.66 14.63
N GLU A 271 -6.99 -2.20 15.76
CA GLU A 271 -7.56 -1.12 16.55
C GLU A 271 -7.61 0.21 15.79
N ASN A 272 -6.65 0.44 14.89
CA ASN A 272 -6.62 1.60 14.00
C ASN A 272 -7.42 1.42 12.70
N GLY A 273 -8.01 0.26 12.46
CA GLY A 273 -8.74 -0.07 11.24
C GLY A 273 -7.85 -0.25 10.02
N PHE A 274 -6.59 -0.62 10.22
CA PHE A 274 -5.67 -0.91 9.13
C PHE A 274 -5.96 -2.27 8.52
N VAL A 275 -5.62 -2.42 7.25
CA VAL A 275 -5.86 -3.61 6.46
C VAL A 275 -4.58 -4.44 6.39
N HIS A 276 -4.67 -5.71 6.79
CA HIS A 276 -3.57 -6.65 6.63
C HIS A 276 -3.44 -7.07 5.17
N GLN A 277 -2.24 -7.00 4.63
CA GLN A 277 -1.93 -7.45 3.29
C GLN A 277 -0.64 -8.25 3.26
N ILE A 278 -0.59 -9.25 2.42
CA ILE A 278 0.65 -9.96 2.09
C ILE A 278 1.11 -9.62 0.68
N THR A 279 2.40 -9.72 0.47
CA THR A 279 3.04 -9.54 -0.84
C THR A 279 3.17 -10.91 -1.50
N ASN A 280 2.33 -11.21 -2.46
CA ASN A 280 2.29 -12.52 -3.13
C ASN A 280 2.87 -12.51 -4.55
N ILE A 281 3.80 -11.61 -4.80
CA ILE A 281 4.40 -11.43 -6.13
C ILE A 281 5.28 -12.61 -6.55
N ASP A 282 5.80 -13.34 -5.59
CA ASP A 282 6.69 -14.49 -5.81
C ASP A 282 5.94 -15.84 -5.81
N GLY A 283 4.61 -15.79 -5.84
CA GLY A 283 3.74 -16.97 -5.85
C GLY A 283 2.89 -17.11 -4.59
N GLU A 284 2.07 -18.15 -4.55
CA GLU A 284 1.11 -18.35 -3.47
C GLU A 284 1.77 -18.83 -2.15
N ASP A 285 2.94 -19.47 -2.26
CA ASP A 285 3.63 -20.08 -1.12
C ASP A 285 4.72 -19.20 -0.53
N LYS A 286 4.95 -18.03 -1.07
CA LYS A 286 6.05 -17.17 -0.64
C LYS A 286 5.61 -15.73 -0.51
N ILE A 287 5.94 -15.14 0.63
CA ILE A 287 5.79 -13.71 0.87
C ILE A 287 7.11 -13.15 1.38
N PHE A 288 7.31 -11.86 1.25
CA PHE A 288 8.45 -11.16 1.84
C PHE A 288 8.04 -10.18 2.94
N ALA A 289 6.77 -9.82 3.02
CA ALA A 289 6.26 -8.95 4.07
C ALA A 289 4.76 -9.16 4.34
N ILE A 290 4.37 -8.84 5.57
CA ILE A 290 2.98 -8.64 5.99
C ILE A 290 2.83 -7.16 6.32
N CYS A 291 2.01 -6.47 5.55
CA CYS A 291 1.76 -5.05 5.70
C CYS A 291 0.52 -4.77 6.55
N ASN A 292 0.55 -3.68 7.30
CA ASN A 292 -0.60 -3.15 8.06
C ASN A 292 -0.97 -1.78 7.48
N CYS A 293 -1.87 -1.78 6.52
CA CYS A 293 -2.04 -0.69 5.59
C CYS A 293 -3.18 0.26 5.96
N ASN A 294 -2.86 1.55 6.03
CA ASN A 294 -3.88 2.59 6.01
C ASN A 294 -4.40 2.75 4.56
N VAL A 295 -5.70 2.59 4.36
CA VAL A 295 -6.32 2.64 3.02
C VAL A 295 -6.17 4.00 2.33
N ASN A 296 -5.97 5.07 3.10
CA ASN A 296 -5.80 6.42 2.56
C ASN A 296 -4.35 6.72 2.15
N VAL A 297 -3.40 5.87 2.53
CA VAL A 297 -1.97 6.06 2.28
C VAL A 297 -1.41 4.99 1.36
N CYS A 298 -1.84 3.73 1.54
CA CYS A 298 -1.31 2.59 0.82
C CYS A 298 -1.62 2.67 -0.69
N TYR A 299 -0.61 2.51 -1.52
CA TYR A 299 -0.78 2.53 -2.96
C TYR A 299 -1.69 1.42 -3.48
N ALA A 300 -1.57 0.22 -2.95
CA ALA A 300 -2.38 -0.90 -3.38
C ALA A 300 -3.88 -0.72 -3.06
N LEU A 301 -4.19 -0.06 -1.93
CA LEU A 301 -5.58 0.10 -1.47
C LEU A 301 -6.25 1.38 -1.98
N ARG A 302 -5.54 2.51 -1.99
CA ARG A 302 -6.16 3.80 -2.36
C ARG A 302 -6.42 3.97 -3.85
N THR A 303 -5.74 3.20 -4.71
CA THR A 303 -5.88 3.31 -6.16
C THR A 303 -7.31 3.09 -6.66
N SER A 304 -8.05 2.19 -6.02
CA SER A 304 -9.46 1.98 -6.35
C SER A 304 -10.33 3.21 -6.10
N GLN A 305 -10.00 4.01 -5.10
CA GLN A 305 -10.69 5.27 -4.81
C GLN A 305 -10.20 6.39 -5.75
N LEU A 306 -8.87 6.50 -5.94
CA LEU A 306 -8.29 7.52 -6.80
C LEU A 306 -8.75 7.42 -8.26
N PHE A 307 -8.89 6.22 -8.78
CA PHE A 307 -9.18 5.98 -10.20
C PHE A 307 -10.59 5.44 -10.45
N ASN A 308 -11.40 5.27 -9.40
CA ASN A 308 -12.72 4.62 -9.49
C ASN A 308 -12.65 3.27 -10.22
N THR A 309 -11.74 2.43 -9.83
CA THR A 309 -11.44 1.14 -10.46
C THR A 309 -11.50 0.00 -9.44
N PRO A 310 -11.53 -1.27 -9.87
CA PRO A 310 -11.38 -2.40 -8.97
C PRO A 310 -10.09 -2.29 -8.16
N ASN A 311 -10.12 -2.74 -6.89
CA ASN A 311 -8.91 -2.78 -6.07
C ASN A 311 -7.99 -3.89 -6.54
N MET A 312 -6.69 -3.61 -6.61
CA MET A 312 -5.66 -4.61 -6.95
C MET A 312 -5.47 -5.64 -5.83
N SER A 313 -5.64 -5.21 -4.59
CA SER A 313 -5.49 -6.06 -3.42
C SER A 313 -6.85 -6.57 -2.97
N ARG A 314 -7.01 -7.89 -2.93
CA ARG A 314 -8.29 -8.56 -2.65
C ARG A 314 -8.09 -9.72 -1.70
N SER A 315 -9.18 -10.18 -1.10
CA SER A 315 -9.26 -11.42 -0.32
C SER A 315 -10.24 -12.38 -0.97
N ALA A 316 -10.04 -13.67 -0.76
CA ALA A 316 -11.02 -14.70 -1.09
C ALA A 316 -12.26 -14.63 -0.18
N TYR A 317 -12.16 -13.96 0.96
CA TYR A 317 -13.26 -13.78 1.90
C TYR A 317 -14.09 -12.54 1.58
N VAL A 318 -15.37 -12.62 1.89
CA VAL A 318 -16.32 -11.50 1.78
C VAL A 318 -16.90 -11.23 3.17
N ALA A 319 -16.79 -9.99 3.63
CA ALA A 319 -17.37 -9.57 4.89
C ALA A 319 -18.92 -9.65 4.83
N LYS A 320 -19.52 -10.29 5.82
CA LYS A 320 -20.96 -10.44 5.95
C LYS A 320 -21.43 -9.97 7.31
N VAL A 321 -22.49 -9.19 7.33
CA VAL A 321 -23.12 -8.73 8.56
C VAL A 321 -24.26 -9.69 8.92
N GLU A 322 -24.25 -10.23 10.14
CA GLU A 322 -25.35 -11.02 10.67
C GLU A 322 -26.56 -10.10 10.99
N ALA A 323 -27.53 -10.12 10.09
CA ALA A 323 -28.66 -9.18 10.16
C ALA A 323 -29.51 -9.31 11.46
N LYS A 324 -29.55 -10.50 12.08
CA LYS A 324 -30.26 -10.75 13.36
C LYS A 324 -29.58 -10.02 14.52
N ASP A 325 -28.26 -9.90 14.51
CA ASP A 325 -27.45 -9.29 15.57
C ASP A 325 -27.18 -7.80 15.31
N CYS A 326 -27.37 -7.37 14.07
CA CYS A 326 -27.17 -5.98 13.67
C CYS A 326 -28.27 -5.07 14.24
N VAL A 327 -27.89 -4.11 15.05
CA VAL A 327 -28.76 -3.09 15.62
C VAL A 327 -28.78 -1.77 14.82
N ALA A 328 -28.15 -1.76 13.66
CA ALA A 328 -28.05 -0.60 12.77
C ALA A 328 -27.49 0.67 13.45
N CYS A 329 -26.59 0.52 14.42
CA CYS A 329 -25.99 1.65 15.15
C CYS A 329 -25.05 2.52 14.28
N GLY A 330 -24.60 2.03 13.12
CA GLY A 330 -23.70 2.74 12.21
C GLY A 330 -22.23 2.74 12.62
N ARG A 331 -21.87 2.10 13.74
CA ARG A 331 -20.50 2.09 14.23
C ARG A 331 -19.50 1.51 13.22
N CYS A 332 -19.87 0.42 12.55
CA CYS A 332 -19.04 -0.17 11.49
C CYS A 332 -18.81 0.77 10.29
N VAL A 333 -19.77 1.66 9.99
CA VAL A 333 -19.63 2.67 8.95
C VAL A 333 -18.62 3.73 9.36
N GLU A 334 -18.63 4.15 10.62
CA GLU A 334 -17.69 5.14 11.15
C GLU A 334 -16.26 4.60 11.24
N TYR A 335 -16.12 3.33 11.60
CA TYR A 335 -14.80 2.70 11.76
C TYR A 335 -14.21 2.20 10.45
N CYS A 336 -14.99 2.08 9.38
CA CYS A 336 -14.47 1.61 8.10
C CYS A 336 -13.69 2.74 7.39
N PRO A 337 -12.36 2.70 7.35
CA PRO A 337 -11.57 3.76 6.73
C PRO A 337 -11.74 3.81 5.21
N ALA A 338 -12.16 2.70 4.59
CA ALA A 338 -12.41 2.60 3.16
C ALA A 338 -13.81 3.04 2.72
N GLY A 339 -14.71 3.36 3.68
CA GLY A 339 -16.11 3.65 3.35
C GLY A 339 -16.85 2.48 2.67
N ALA A 340 -16.33 1.24 2.86
CA ALA A 340 -16.89 0.05 2.21
C ALA A 340 -18.18 -0.44 2.86
N VAL A 341 -18.40 -0.11 4.13
CA VAL A 341 -19.60 -0.48 4.88
C VAL A 341 -20.59 0.67 4.84
N LYS A 342 -21.80 0.38 4.42
CA LYS A 342 -22.90 1.36 4.34
C LYS A 342 -24.14 0.84 5.05
N LEU A 343 -24.87 1.72 5.73
CA LEU A 343 -26.19 1.39 6.23
C LEU A 343 -27.15 1.40 5.03
N GLY A 344 -27.62 0.21 4.63
CA GLY A 344 -28.63 0.08 3.61
C GLY A 344 -29.97 0.67 4.04
N GLN A 345 -30.61 1.49 3.23
CA GLN A 345 -31.97 1.87 3.41
C GLN A 345 -32.88 0.80 2.79
N LYS A 346 -33.71 0.16 3.63
CA LYS A 346 -34.81 -0.65 3.15
C LYS A 346 -36.11 0.14 3.29
N LEU A 347 -36.57 0.72 2.20
CA LEU A 347 -37.94 1.25 2.15
C LEU A 347 -38.90 0.09 1.90
N CYS A 348 -39.80 -0.12 2.84
CA CYS A 348 -40.92 -1.05 2.67
C CYS A 348 -42.13 -0.29 2.16
N LYS A 349 -42.81 -0.84 1.17
CA LYS A 349 -44.13 -0.38 0.74
C LYS A 349 -45.18 -0.76 1.78
N LYS A 350 -46.39 -0.16 1.67
CA LYS A 350 -47.51 -0.47 2.58
C LYS A 350 -47.92 -1.96 2.58
N ASP A 351 -47.65 -2.67 1.51
CA ASP A 351 -47.93 -4.11 1.36
C ASP A 351 -46.82 -5.00 1.93
N GLY A 352 -45.82 -4.43 2.58
CA GLY A 352 -44.68 -5.16 3.16
C GLY A 352 -43.60 -5.55 2.16
N SER A 353 -43.76 -5.29 0.86
CA SER A 353 -42.73 -5.51 -0.13
C SER A 353 -41.59 -4.51 -0.01
N GLN A 354 -40.39 -4.95 -0.32
CA GLN A 354 -39.21 -4.08 -0.32
C GLN A 354 -39.06 -3.35 -1.67
N VAL A 355 -38.64 -2.09 -1.64
CA VAL A 355 -38.24 -1.38 -2.84
C VAL A 355 -36.78 -1.76 -3.12
N GLU A 356 -36.53 -2.41 -4.24
CA GLU A 356 -35.19 -2.60 -4.76
C GLU A 356 -34.76 -1.33 -5.49
N TYR A 357 -33.68 -0.71 -5.00
CA TYR A 357 -33.02 0.36 -5.73
C TYR A 357 -32.10 -0.25 -6.78
N PRO A 358 -32.10 0.28 -8.00
CA PRO A 358 -31.10 -0.11 -8.96
C PRO A 358 -29.71 0.12 -8.36
N LYS A 359 -28.85 -0.90 -8.46
CA LYS A 359 -27.43 -0.74 -8.13
C LYS A 359 -26.92 0.42 -8.98
N HIS A 360 -26.54 1.53 -8.33
CA HIS A 360 -25.81 2.57 -9.06
C HIS A 360 -24.47 1.97 -9.49
N VAL A 361 -24.37 1.64 -10.74
CA VAL A 361 -23.07 1.58 -11.41
C VAL A 361 -22.61 3.03 -11.42
N LEU A 362 -21.58 3.35 -10.64
CA LEU A 362 -20.95 4.67 -10.73
C LEU A 362 -20.59 4.89 -12.19
N PRO A 363 -21.02 5.99 -12.80
CA PRO A 363 -20.69 6.24 -14.19
C PRO A 363 -19.17 6.15 -14.35
N SER A 364 -18.71 5.34 -15.27
CA SER A 364 -17.30 5.20 -15.66
C SER A 364 -16.65 6.53 -16.08
N GLU A 365 -17.46 7.57 -16.24
CA GLU A 365 -17.08 8.91 -16.66
C GLU A 365 -16.50 9.79 -15.55
N LYS A 366 -16.78 9.49 -14.26
CA LYS A 366 -16.16 10.18 -13.13
C LYS A 366 -14.95 9.42 -12.63
N LYS A 367 -13.91 9.39 -13.43
CA LYS A 367 -12.58 9.03 -12.92
C LYS A 367 -12.07 10.18 -12.06
N TRP A 368 -11.41 9.83 -10.96
CA TRP A 368 -10.59 10.79 -10.24
C TRP A 368 -9.47 11.27 -11.17
N GLY A 369 -9.52 12.52 -11.55
CA GLY A 369 -8.44 13.18 -12.25
C GLY A 369 -7.56 13.96 -11.26
N PRO A 370 -6.43 14.49 -11.73
CA PRO A 370 -5.54 15.34 -10.91
C PRO A 370 -6.28 16.49 -10.23
N GLU A 371 -7.30 17.06 -10.87
CA GLU A 371 -8.12 18.15 -10.38
C GLU A 371 -9.03 17.78 -9.18
N MET A 372 -9.18 16.48 -8.92
CA MET A 372 -9.98 15.96 -7.80
C MET A 372 -9.12 15.50 -6.63
N TRP A 373 -7.81 15.61 -6.78
CA TRP A 373 -6.89 15.19 -5.74
C TRP A 373 -6.83 16.24 -4.63
N ASP A 374 -7.08 15.82 -3.41
CA ASP A 374 -6.99 16.65 -2.21
C ASP A 374 -6.03 15.95 -1.25
N GLU A 375 -4.99 16.63 -0.81
CA GLU A 375 -4.03 16.08 0.15
C GLU A 375 -4.67 15.75 1.50
N ASN A 376 -5.79 16.44 1.82
CA ASN A 376 -6.65 16.14 2.96
C ASN A 376 -7.76 15.13 2.61
N TYR A 377 -7.64 14.35 1.53
CA TYR A 377 -8.65 13.39 1.12
C TYR A 377 -9.00 12.36 2.19
N ARG A 378 -8.13 12.12 3.17
CA ARG A 378 -8.44 11.34 4.37
C ARG A 378 -9.63 11.90 5.12
N ASP A 379 -9.65 13.21 5.33
CA ASP A 379 -10.73 13.90 6.04
C ASP A 379 -11.96 14.05 5.15
N ASN A 380 -11.77 14.31 3.88
CA ASN A 380 -12.83 14.34 2.89
C ASN A 380 -13.47 12.96 2.69
N ASN A 381 -12.70 11.89 2.69
CA ASN A 381 -13.23 10.54 2.68
C ASN A 381 -14.00 10.20 3.96
N ARG A 382 -13.58 10.70 5.11
CA ARG A 382 -14.37 10.58 6.35
C ARG A 382 -15.66 11.38 6.27
N ILE A 383 -15.62 12.59 5.75
CA ILE A 383 -16.80 13.42 5.52
C ILE A 383 -17.77 12.72 4.56
N ASN A 384 -17.29 12.18 3.47
CA ASN A 384 -18.08 11.41 2.51
C ASN A 384 -18.62 10.09 3.09
N CYS A 385 -17.97 9.50 4.07
CA CYS A 385 -18.53 8.38 4.83
C CYS A 385 -19.78 8.76 5.61
N TYR A 386 -19.91 10.01 6.04
CA TYR A 386 -21.11 10.50 6.70
C TYR A 386 -22.28 10.72 5.73
N ASP A 387 -21.99 11.11 4.50
CA ASP A 387 -23.00 11.32 3.47
C ASP A 387 -23.49 10.02 2.83
N THR A 388 -22.81 8.93 3.01
CA THR A 388 -23.03 7.68 2.29
C THR A 388 -23.75 6.59 3.07
N GLY A 389 -24.52 6.89 4.10
CA GLY A 389 -25.36 5.85 4.65
C GLY A 389 -25.56 5.83 6.15
N THR A 390 -25.21 6.86 6.87
CA THR A 390 -25.71 7.08 8.23
C THR A 390 -27.08 7.75 8.17
N ALA A 391 -27.95 7.39 9.12
CA ALA A 391 -29.27 8.04 9.19
C ALA A 391 -29.12 9.54 9.44
N PRO A 392 -29.95 10.38 8.79
CA PRO A 392 -29.93 11.83 8.98
C PRO A 392 -30.02 12.26 10.46
N CYS A 393 -30.73 11.51 11.28
CA CYS A 393 -30.84 11.77 12.71
C CYS A 393 -29.50 11.61 13.47
N LYS A 394 -28.59 10.74 13.00
CA LYS A 394 -27.25 10.61 13.57
C LYS A 394 -26.35 11.72 13.06
N THR A 395 -26.37 11.98 11.75
CA THR A 395 -25.54 13.03 11.12
C THR A 395 -25.88 14.41 11.66
N ALA A 396 -27.15 14.70 11.91
CA ALA A 396 -27.63 15.96 12.47
C ALA A 396 -27.46 16.07 14.00
N CYS A 397 -27.14 14.99 14.68
CA CYS A 397 -26.97 14.99 16.14
C CYS A 397 -25.59 15.58 16.52
N PRO A 398 -25.52 16.68 17.29
CA PRO A 398 -24.22 17.25 17.70
C PRO A 398 -23.36 16.31 18.52
N ALA A 399 -23.97 15.34 19.21
CA ALA A 399 -23.27 14.31 20.00
C ALA A 399 -23.05 13.01 19.19
N HIS A 400 -23.39 12.97 17.91
CA HIS A 400 -23.28 11.78 17.03
C HIS A 400 -23.87 10.50 17.62
N ILE A 401 -24.95 10.62 18.39
CA ILE A 401 -25.61 9.48 19.02
C ILE A 401 -26.24 8.58 17.96
N ALA A 402 -26.03 7.29 18.10
CA ALA A 402 -26.59 6.28 17.19
C ALA A 402 -28.11 6.08 17.44
N VAL A 403 -28.92 7.06 17.06
CA VAL A 403 -30.36 7.13 17.34
C VAL A 403 -31.09 5.85 16.91
N GLN A 404 -30.85 5.38 15.70
CA GLN A 404 -31.45 4.14 15.19
C GLN A 404 -31.07 2.92 16.02
N GLY A 405 -29.82 2.87 16.49
CA GLY A 405 -29.31 1.76 17.30
C GLY A 405 -30.05 1.66 18.63
N TYR A 406 -30.11 2.74 19.40
CA TYR A 406 -30.78 2.69 20.70
C TYR A 406 -32.30 2.48 20.59
N LEU A 407 -32.95 3.02 19.58
CA LEU A 407 -34.37 2.77 19.33
C LEU A 407 -34.63 1.30 18.99
N LYS A 408 -33.79 0.68 18.19
CA LYS A 408 -33.90 -0.75 17.85
C LYS A 408 -33.64 -1.64 19.07
N MET A 409 -32.63 -1.31 19.87
CA MET A 409 -32.38 -2.02 21.14
C MET A 409 -33.56 -1.88 22.12
N ALA A 410 -34.10 -0.69 22.26
CA ALA A 410 -35.29 -0.45 23.09
C ALA A 410 -36.49 -1.22 22.58
N ALA A 411 -36.74 -1.27 21.29
CA ALA A 411 -37.81 -2.09 20.70
C ALA A 411 -37.64 -3.59 20.91
N GLN A 412 -36.41 -4.05 21.14
CA GLN A 412 -36.08 -5.44 21.50
C GLN A 412 -36.11 -5.69 23.02
N GLY A 413 -36.47 -4.70 23.83
CA GLY A 413 -36.44 -4.82 25.30
C GLY A 413 -35.04 -4.70 25.93
N ARG A 414 -34.01 -4.39 25.14
CA ARG A 414 -32.60 -4.25 25.55
C ARG A 414 -32.29 -2.83 26.05
N TYR A 415 -32.99 -2.40 27.10
CA TYR A 415 -32.93 -1.00 27.57
C TYR A 415 -31.55 -0.61 28.12
N GLN A 416 -30.87 -1.53 28.80
CA GLN A 416 -29.51 -1.24 29.31
C GLN A 416 -28.48 -1.04 28.18
N ASP A 417 -28.55 -1.89 27.15
CA ASP A 417 -27.70 -1.77 25.98
C ASP A 417 -28.00 -0.48 25.20
N ALA A 418 -29.28 -0.14 25.08
CA ALA A 418 -29.72 1.11 24.47
C ALA A 418 -29.16 2.34 25.21
N LEU A 419 -29.20 2.30 26.57
CA LEU A 419 -28.63 3.38 27.38
C LEU A 419 -27.10 3.46 27.28
N ALA A 420 -26.43 2.33 27.22
CA ALA A 420 -24.99 2.27 27.03
C ALA A 420 -24.55 2.82 25.65
N LEU A 421 -25.39 2.69 24.63
CA LEU A 421 -25.13 3.23 23.30
C LEU A 421 -25.32 4.77 23.24
N ILE A 422 -26.09 5.35 24.16
CA ILE A 422 -26.34 6.80 24.26
C ILE A 422 -25.21 7.51 25.03
N LYS A 423 -24.60 6.84 26.00
CA LYS A 423 -23.51 7.38 26.83
C LYS A 423 -22.16 7.33 26.11
#